data_7454e3100fd515fbf8328f14bf8cf62e
#
_entry.id   7454e3100fd515fbf8328f14bf8cf62e
#
_cell.length_a   1.000
_cell.length_b   1.000
_cell.length_c   1.000
_cell.angle_alpha   90.00
_cell.angle_beta   90.00
_cell.angle_gamma   90.00
#
_symmetry.space_group_name_H-M   'P 1'
#
loop_
_entity.id
_entity.type
_entity.pdbx_description
1 polymer ?
#
loop_
_entity_poly.entity_id
_entity_poly.type
_entity_poly.pdbx_seq_one_letter_code
_entity_poly.pdbx_strand_id
1 'polypeptide(L)'
;NIDPKFYNEENHACEDDFFLERDLFEMALIEEATKQKKPIFSICRGTQLMNVALGGSLHQDIERHWQDKPSDYLYHEIIIDKNSKLAEIYGLETSINSFHHQSIKHLASDLRVIARDPEDNTVEAIESNTPDLRYLGVQWHPELLLHKREEDLKLFEYVVNEL
;
A
#
# COMPACT_ATOMS: atom_id res chain seq x y z
N ASN A 1 8.22 -3.97 -10.10
CA ASN A 1 8.91 -4.30 -8.84
C ASN A 1 9.82 -3.15 -8.40
N ILE A 2 10.11 -3.08 -7.09
CA ILE A 2 11.08 -2.15 -6.52
C ILE A 2 12.40 -2.89 -6.35
N ASP A 3 13.50 -2.28 -6.83
CA ASP A 3 14.84 -2.90 -6.77
C ASP A 3 15.24 -3.15 -5.30
N PRO A 4 15.56 -4.40 -4.91
CA PRO A 4 15.97 -4.77 -3.55
C PRO A 4 17.15 -3.98 -2.99
N LYS A 5 17.98 -3.39 -3.85
CA LYS A 5 19.07 -2.51 -3.43
C LYS A 5 18.61 -1.33 -2.58
N PHE A 6 17.38 -0.84 -2.79
CA PHE A 6 16.83 0.27 -2.00
C PHE A 6 16.52 -0.09 -0.55
N TYR A 7 16.42 -1.39 -0.23
CA TYR A 7 16.25 -1.89 1.15
C TYR A 7 17.36 -2.86 1.57
N ASN A 8 18.56 -2.73 0.95
CA ASN A 8 19.80 -3.44 1.29
C ASN A 8 19.68 -4.98 1.24
N GLU A 9 18.91 -5.49 0.30
CA GLU A 9 18.81 -6.93 0.02
C GLU A 9 19.34 -7.27 -1.37
N GLU A 10 19.76 -8.52 -1.56
CA GLU A 10 20.06 -9.06 -2.89
C GLU A 10 18.76 -9.46 -3.59
N ASN A 11 18.75 -9.46 -4.92
CA ASN A 11 17.61 -9.93 -5.69
C ASN A 11 17.49 -11.46 -5.56
N HIS A 12 16.41 -11.93 -4.96
CA HIS A 12 16.06 -13.34 -4.84
C HIS A 12 14.81 -13.71 -5.66
N ALA A 13 14.13 -12.73 -6.23
CA ALA A 13 12.99 -12.96 -7.10
C ALA A 13 13.46 -13.43 -8.49
N CYS A 14 12.63 -14.24 -9.14
CA CYS A 14 12.92 -14.69 -10.52
C CYS A 14 12.73 -13.60 -11.57
N GLU A 15 12.15 -12.47 -11.21
CA GLU A 15 11.80 -11.37 -12.12
C GLU A 15 12.73 -10.17 -11.94
N ASP A 16 13.24 -9.66 -13.06
CA ASP A 16 14.16 -8.51 -13.13
C ASP A 16 13.48 -7.26 -13.74
N ASP A 17 12.18 -7.11 -13.57
CA ASP A 17 11.38 -6.00 -14.09
C ASP A 17 11.52 -4.71 -13.26
N PHE A 18 12.72 -4.38 -12.84
CA PHE A 18 13.03 -3.16 -12.12
C PHE A 18 13.15 -1.97 -13.07
N PHE A 19 12.57 -0.85 -12.67
CA PHE A 19 12.65 0.39 -13.42
C PHE A 19 13.29 1.48 -12.56
N LEU A 20 14.61 1.48 -12.53
CA LEU A 20 15.44 2.31 -11.64
C LEU A 20 15.10 3.81 -11.72
N GLU A 21 14.92 4.35 -12.92
CA GLU A 21 14.60 5.77 -13.09
C GLU A 21 13.28 6.15 -12.43
N ARG A 22 12.30 5.27 -12.51
CA ARG A 22 11.01 5.44 -11.84
C ARG A 22 11.17 5.38 -10.33
N ASP A 23 11.90 4.40 -9.82
CA ASP A 23 12.14 4.27 -8.38
C ASP A 23 12.80 5.53 -7.82
N LEU A 24 13.86 6.01 -8.46
CA LEU A 24 14.58 7.21 -8.06
C LEU A 24 13.71 8.47 -8.11
N PHE A 25 12.92 8.63 -9.17
CA PHE A 25 12.01 9.76 -9.31
C PHE A 25 10.93 9.76 -8.22
N GLU A 26 10.27 8.62 -8.03
CA GLU A 26 9.19 8.49 -7.04
C GLU A 26 9.72 8.61 -5.61
N MET A 27 10.92 8.11 -5.29
CA MET A 27 11.57 8.31 -3.99
C MET A 27 11.87 9.79 -3.73
N ALA A 28 12.39 10.51 -4.73
CA ALA A 28 12.63 11.95 -4.62
C ALA A 28 11.31 12.73 -4.44
N LEU A 29 10.25 12.30 -5.10
CA LEU A 29 8.91 12.88 -4.94
C LEU A 29 8.36 12.67 -3.52
N ILE A 30 8.51 11.46 -2.96
CA ILE A 30 8.11 11.15 -1.58
C ILE A 30 8.88 12.04 -0.60
N GLU A 31 10.20 12.14 -0.76
CA GLU A 31 11.06 12.96 0.10
C GLU A 31 10.61 14.43 0.08
N GLU A 32 10.40 14.99 -1.10
CA GLU A 32 10.00 16.39 -1.25
C GLU A 32 8.57 16.64 -0.74
N ALA A 33 7.62 15.75 -1.02
CA ALA A 33 6.25 15.87 -0.51
C ALA A 33 6.22 15.80 1.03
N THR A 34 7.02 14.93 1.63
CA THR A 34 7.16 14.83 3.09
C THR A 34 7.75 16.09 3.69
N LYS A 35 8.83 16.65 3.10
CA LYS A 35 9.42 17.92 3.54
C LYS A 35 8.42 19.08 3.49
N GLN A 36 7.59 19.11 2.47
CA GLN A 36 6.53 20.11 2.31
C GLN A 36 5.28 19.83 3.14
N LYS A 37 5.26 18.74 3.91
CA LYS A 37 4.10 18.29 4.70
C LYS A 37 2.82 18.12 3.86
N LYS A 38 2.98 17.68 2.60
CA LYS A 38 1.85 17.37 1.72
C LYS A 38 1.18 16.07 2.17
N PRO A 39 -0.16 15.98 2.08
CA PRO A 39 -0.82 14.69 2.23
C PRO A 39 -0.40 13.76 1.07
N ILE A 40 -0.13 12.50 1.41
CA ILE A 40 0.26 11.48 0.45
C ILE A 40 -0.71 10.30 0.56
N PHE A 41 -1.34 9.96 -0.54
CA PHE A 41 -2.08 8.70 -0.69
C PHE A 41 -1.37 7.81 -1.70
N SER A 42 -1.18 6.55 -1.36
CA SER A 42 -0.49 5.60 -2.23
C SER A 42 -1.31 4.33 -2.47
N ILE A 43 -1.13 3.75 -3.64
CA ILE A 43 -1.82 2.55 -4.11
C ILE A 43 -0.79 1.52 -4.55
N CYS A 44 -0.93 0.28 -4.11
CA CYS A 44 -0.18 -0.91 -4.49
C CYS A 44 1.34 -0.68 -4.40
N ARG A 45 2.04 -0.60 -5.54
CA ARG A 45 3.49 -0.36 -5.60
C ARG A 45 3.90 0.93 -4.87
N GLY A 46 3.07 1.99 -4.92
CA GLY A 46 3.32 3.23 -4.20
C GLY A 46 3.38 3.05 -2.68
N THR A 47 2.55 2.16 -2.14
CA THR A 47 2.53 1.81 -0.71
C THR A 47 3.81 1.06 -0.31
N GLN A 48 4.27 0.16 -1.14
CA GLN A 48 5.54 -0.54 -0.96
C GLN A 48 6.72 0.43 -1.01
N LEU A 49 6.74 1.33 -2.00
CA LEU A 49 7.80 2.31 -2.18
C LEU A 49 7.86 3.31 -1.02
N MET A 50 6.72 3.75 -0.50
CA MET A 50 6.67 4.61 0.69
C MET A 50 7.32 3.95 1.90
N ASN A 51 7.02 2.67 2.14
CA ASN A 51 7.67 1.90 3.20
C ASN A 51 9.19 1.84 3.02
N VAL A 52 9.66 1.56 1.82
CA VAL A 52 11.10 1.52 1.49
C VAL A 52 11.75 2.89 1.65
N ALA A 53 11.13 3.95 1.17
CA ALA A 53 11.64 5.32 1.28
C ALA A 53 11.81 5.78 2.74
N LEU A 54 11.01 5.23 3.66
CA LEU A 54 11.10 5.49 5.10
C LEU A 54 11.97 4.45 5.86
N GLY A 55 12.66 3.56 5.15
CA GLY A 55 13.62 2.61 5.73
C GLY A 55 13.07 1.21 6.02
N GLY A 56 11.88 0.88 5.54
CA GLY A 56 11.33 -0.47 5.59
C GLY A 56 11.86 -1.38 4.49
N SER A 57 11.40 -2.64 4.46
CA SER A 57 11.77 -3.63 3.45
C SER A 57 10.56 -4.42 2.93
N LEU A 58 10.77 -5.19 1.86
CA LEU A 58 9.73 -5.95 1.18
C LEU A 58 10.04 -7.44 1.15
N HIS A 59 8.99 -8.25 1.16
CA HIS A 59 9.02 -9.58 0.58
C HIS A 59 9.07 -9.43 -0.94
N GLN A 60 10.06 -10.05 -1.58
CA GLN A 60 10.32 -9.86 -3.01
C GLN A 60 9.36 -10.67 -3.88
N ASP A 61 8.81 -11.75 -3.33
CA ASP A 61 7.82 -12.59 -3.99
C ASP A 61 6.93 -13.25 -2.95
N ILE A 62 5.62 -13.14 -3.12
CA ILE A 62 4.59 -13.79 -2.30
C ILE A 62 3.56 -14.47 -3.19
N GLU A 63 3.01 -15.56 -2.71
CA GLU A 63 1.93 -16.27 -3.39
C GLU A 63 0.56 -15.66 -3.04
N ARG A 64 -0.51 -16.04 -3.80
CA ARG A 64 -1.94 -15.77 -3.53
C ARG A 64 -2.42 -14.34 -3.73
N HIS A 65 -1.55 -13.37 -4.02
CA HIS A 65 -1.94 -11.96 -4.16
C HIS A 65 -2.00 -11.46 -5.61
N TRP A 66 -1.97 -12.38 -6.57
CA TRP A 66 -2.17 -12.08 -7.99
C TRP A 66 -3.39 -12.82 -8.54
N GLN A 67 -4.51 -12.10 -8.70
CA GLN A 67 -5.75 -12.69 -9.21
C GLN A 67 -5.73 -12.85 -10.74
N ASP A 68 -6.38 -13.93 -11.21
CA ASP A 68 -6.67 -14.20 -12.62
C ASP A 68 -8.10 -13.76 -13.02
N LYS A 69 -8.77 -13.01 -12.16
CA LYS A 69 -10.14 -12.53 -12.31
C LYS A 69 -10.18 -11.10 -12.87
N PRO A 70 -11.34 -10.62 -13.33
CA PRO A 70 -11.50 -9.22 -13.72
C PRO A 70 -10.99 -8.25 -12.65
N SER A 71 -10.52 -7.08 -13.06
CA SER A 71 -9.88 -6.11 -12.14
C SER A 71 -10.80 -5.59 -11.03
N ASP A 72 -12.11 -5.66 -11.23
CA ASP A 72 -13.13 -5.29 -10.25
C ASP A 72 -13.68 -6.48 -9.45
N TYR A 73 -13.06 -7.66 -9.55
CA TYR A 73 -13.41 -8.83 -8.75
C TYR A 73 -12.81 -8.71 -7.35
N LEU A 74 -13.64 -8.92 -6.32
CA LEU A 74 -13.20 -8.95 -4.93
C LEU A 74 -12.62 -10.32 -4.61
N TYR A 75 -11.32 -10.39 -4.47
CA TYR A 75 -10.53 -11.62 -4.52
C TYR A 75 -10.31 -12.27 -3.15
N HIS A 76 -9.91 -11.48 -2.15
CA HIS A 76 -9.71 -11.97 -0.77
C HIS A 76 -10.17 -10.94 0.26
N GLU A 77 -10.31 -11.40 1.50
CA GLU A 77 -10.72 -10.57 2.62
C GLU A 77 -9.54 -9.88 3.31
N ILE A 78 -9.81 -8.76 3.95
CA ILE A 78 -8.89 -8.07 4.86
C ILE A 78 -9.59 -7.75 6.18
N ILE A 79 -8.82 -7.77 7.26
CA ILE A 79 -9.22 -7.30 8.59
C ILE A 79 -8.61 -5.93 8.83
N ILE A 80 -9.43 -4.98 9.29
CA ILE A 80 -9.09 -3.56 9.43
C ILE A 80 -9.05 -3.18 10.91
N ASP A 81 -8.04 -2.41 11.31
CA ASP A 81 -7.91 -1.86 12.66
C ASP A 81 -9.08 -0.89 12.94
N LYS A 82 -9.84 -1.19 13.97
CA LYS A 82 -10.99 -0.39 14.41
C LYS A 82 -10.67 1.07 14.73
N ASN A 83 -9.41 1.40 15.01
CA ASN A 83 -8.96 2.75 15.34
C ASN A 83 -8.44 3.51 14.11
N SER A 84 -8.67 3.00 12.90
CA SER A 84 -8.28 3.64 11.65
C SER A 84 -9.47 4.32 10.98
N LYS A 85 -9.18 5.36 10.18
CA LYS A 85 -10.19 5.96 9.31
C LYS A 85 -10.73 4.97 8.27
N LEU A 86 -9.90 4.01 7.88
CA LEU A 86 -10.29 2.97 6.95
C LEU A 86 -11.45 2.11 7.49
N ALA A 87 -11.49 1.85 8.81
CA ALA A 87 -12.60 1.13 9.45
C ALA A 87 -13.92 1.91 9.44
N GLU A 88 -13.87 3.23 9.48
CA GLU A 88 -15.08 4.07 9.34
C GLU A 88 -15.67 3.98 7.92
N ILE A 89 -14.82 3.77 6.91
CA ILE A 89 -15.20 3.70 5.50
C ILE A 89 -15.68 2.30 5.10
N TYR A 90 -14.92 1.26 5.45
CA TYR A 90 -15.13 -0.11 4.99
C TYR A 90 -15.71 -1.06 6.04
N GLY A 91 -15.78 -0.65 7.31
CA GLY A 91 -16.04 -1.55 8.42
C GLY A 91 -14.78 -2.26 8.92
N LEU A 92 -14.95 -3.27 9.76
CA LEU A 92 -13.83 -4.01 10.35
C LEU A 92 -13.26 -5.11 9.44
N GLU A 93 -14.00 -5.46 8.39
CA GLU A 93 -13.63 -6.45 7.39
C GLU A 93 -14.23 -6.08 6.04
N THR A 94 -13.54 -6.36 4.96
CA THR A 94 -14.04 -6.20 3.59
C THR A 94 -13.23 -7.08 2.64
N SER A 95 -13.77 -7.30 1.44
CA SER A 95 -13.01 -7.98 0.37
C SER A 95 -12.42 -6.95 -0.60
N ILE A 96 -11.26 -7.24 -1.15
CA ILE A 96 -10.49 -6.37 -2.05
C ILE A 96 -10.06 -7.12 -3.31
N ASN A 97 -9.68 -6.38 -4.36
CA ASN A 97 -8.95 -6.94 -5.50
C ASN A 97 -7.46 -7.05 -5.17
N SER A 98 -6.71 -7.88 -5.91
CA SER A 98 -5.30 -8.11 -5.60
C SER A 98 -4.48 -8.35 -6.86
N PHE A 99 -3.46 -7.52 -7.07
CA PHE A 99 -2.56 -7.54 -8.23
C PHE A 99 -1.11 -7.24 -7.82
N HIS A 100 -0.60 -7.96 -6.82
CA HIS A 100 0.77 -7.78 -6.38
C HIS A 100 1.40 -9.11 -5.98
N HIS A 101 2.70 -9.22 -6.15
CA HIS A 101 3.51 -10.34 -5.71
C HIS A 101 4.66 -9.91 -4.79
N GLN A 102 4.77 -8.62 -4.49
CA GLN A 102 5.59 -8.09 -3.41
C GLN A 102 4.70 -7.56 -2.28
N SER A 103 5.20 -7.55 -1.06
CA SER A 103 4.50 -7.01 0.10
C SER A 103 5.47 -6.44 1.14
N ILE A 104 4.95 -5.68 2.10
CA ILE A 104 5.74 -5.15 3.21
C ILE A 104 6.23 -6.28 4.12
N LYS A 105 7.55 -6.35 4.33
CA LYS A 105 8.24 -7.31 5.23
C LYS A 105 8.54 -6.66 6.58
N HIS A 106 9.36 -5.62 6.58
CA HIS A 106 9.61 -4.80 7.75
C HIS A 106 9.01 -3.43 7.54
N LEU A 107 8.16 -3.04 8.46
CA LEU A 107 7.50 -1.74 8.41
C LEU A 107 8.44 -0.65 8.91
N ALA A 108 8.49 0.47 8.21
CA ALA A 108 9.21 1.66 8.67
C ALA A 108 8.61 2.21 9.98
N SER A 109 9.46 2.80 10.83
CA SER A 109 9.09 3.23 12.19
C SER A 109 8.00 4.31 12.23
N ASP A 110 7.90 5.11 11.18
CA ASP A 110 6.94 6.22 11.10
C ASP A 110 5.55 5.79 10.58
N LEU A 111 5.38 4.49 10.35
CA LEU A 111 4.16 3.89 9.83
C LEU A 111 3.55 2.91 10.83
N ARG A 112 2.25 2.68 10.72
CA ARG A 112 1.54 1.59 11.39
C ARG A 112 0.66 0.81 10.40
N VAL A 113 0.52 -0.48 10.64
CA VAL A 113 -0.38 -1.33 9.87
C VAL A 113 -1.81 -1.11 10.33
N ILE A 114 -2.73 -0.93 9.38
CA ILE A 114 -4.16 -0.75 9.63
C ILE A 114 -5.04 -1.79 8.93
N ALA A 115 -4.49 -2.60 8.03
CA ALA A 115 -5.21 -3.77 7.49
C ALA A 115 -4.25 -4.90 7.13
N ARG A 116 -4.74 -6.13 7.26
CA ARG A 116 -4.03 -7.37 6.91
C ARG A 116 -4.97 -8.40 6.30
N ASP A 117 -4.42 -9.24 5.42
CA ASP A 117 -5.03 -10.51 5.05
C ASP A 117 -5.06 -11.43 6.29
N PRO A 118 -6.23 -11.98 6.69
CA PRO A 118 -6.32 -12.86 7.85
C PRO A 118 -5.72 -14.26 7.63
N GLU A 119 -5.49 -14.69 6.39
CA GLU A 119 -4.99 -16.03 6.10
C GLU A 119 -3.47 -16.14 6.18
N ASP A 120 -2.74 -15.15 5.65
CA ASP A 120 -1.28 -15.18 5.60
C ASP A 120 -0.60 -14.00 6.31
N ASN A 121 -1.40 -13.10 6.87
CA ASN A 121 -0.95 -11.92 7.60
C ASN A 121 -0.23 -10.86 6.73
N THR A 122 -0.39 -10.92 5.42
CA THR A 122 0.13 -9.92 4.49
C THR A 122 -0.41 -8.52 4.84
N VAL A 123 0.46 -7.52 4.81
CA VAL A 123 0.09 -6.12 5.07
C VAL A 123 -0.66 -5.59 3.86
N GLU A 124 -1.89 -5.12 4.08
CA GLU A 124 -2.78 -4.62 3.04
C GLU A 124 -3.05 -3.12 3.12
N ALA A 125 -2.88 -2.51 4.28
CA ALA A 125 -2.92 -1.06 4.41
C ALA A 125 -2.06 -0.55 5.55
N ILE A 126 -1.50 0.64 5.35
CA ILE A 126 -0.65 1.33 6.31
C ILE A 126 -1.01 2.81 6.35
N GLU A 127 -0.78 3.44 7.49
CA GLU A 127 -0.89 4.88 7.64
C GLU A 127 0.26 5.42 8.49
N SER A 128 0.40 6.74 8.53
CA SER A 128 1.37 7.38 9.43
C SER A 128 1.01 7.16 10.90
N ASN A 129 2.03 6.96 11.72
CA ASN A 129 1.92 6.98 13.19
C ASN A 129 2.51 8.26 13.81
N THR A 130 2.88 9.24 12.97
CA THR A 130 3.45 10.52 13.40
C THR A 130 2.59 11.69 12.93
N PRO A 131 2.47 12.79 13.73
CA PRO A 131 1.66 13.94 13.34
C PRO A 131 2.26 14.77 12.20
N ASP A 132 3.54 14.61 11.92
CA ASP A 132 4.25 15.37 10.88
C ASP A 132 4.10 14.77 9.48
N LEU A 133 3.65 13.54 9.38
CA LEU A 133 3.43 12.82 8.13
C LEU A 133 1.93 12.53 7.93
N ARG A 134 1.32 13.14 6.92
CA ARG A 134 -0.08 12.90 6.52
C ARG A 134 -0.08 11.86 5.42
N TYR A 135 -0.29 10.59 5.80
CA TYR A 135 -0.12 9.48 4.88
C TYR A 135 -1.13 8.35 5.10
N LEU A 136 -1.67 7.86 3.99
CA LEU A 136 -2.43 6.63 3.91
C LEU A 136 -1.98 5.83 2.68
N GLY A 137 -1.76 4.53 2.83
CA GLY A 137 -1.41 3.62 1.74
C GLY A 137 -2.25 2.34 1.78
N VAL A 138 -2.71 1.92 0.60
CA VAL A 138 -3.44 0.66 0.41
C VAL A 138 -2.71 -0.23 -0.59
N GLN A 139 -2.75 -1.54 -0.40
CA GLN A 139 -2.07 -2.49 -1.27
C GLN A 139 -2.93 -2.89 -2.46
N TRP A 140 -4.25 -2.88 -2.32
CA TRP A 140 -5.20 -3.16 -3.41
C TRP A 140 -5.37 -1.94 -4.33
N HIS A 141 -6.24 -2.10 -5.34
CA HIS A 141 -6.54 -1.07 -6.35
C HIS A 141 -7.98 -0.56 -6.21
N PRO A 142 -8.27 0.38 -5.27
CA PRO A 142 -9.61 0.94 -5.10
C PRO A 142 -10.09 1.72 -6.33
N GLU A 143 -9.17 2.28 -7.12
CA GLU A 143 -9.49 3.00 -8.36
C GLU A 143 -10.19 2.13 -9.40
N LEU A 144 -9.99 0.81 -9.34
CA LEU A 144 -10.64 -0.14 -10.24
C LEU A 144 -12.03 -0.58 -9.73
N LEU A 145 -12.42 -0.17 -8.52
CA LEU A 145 -13.66 -0.57 -7.85
C LEU A 145 -14.70 0.55 -7.77
N LEU A 146 -14.36 1.77 -8.17
CA LEU A 146 -15.18 2.98 -8.02
C LEU A 146 -16.60 2.86 -8.62
N HIS A 147 -16.74 2.11 -9.72
CA HIS A 147 -18.03 1.89 -10.37
C HIS A 147 -18.87 0.81 -9.71
N LYS A 148 -18.31 0.06 -8.73
CA LYS A 148 -18.91 -1.12 -8.12
C LYS A 148 -19.26 -0.92 -6.66
N ARG A 149 -18.51 -0.11 -5.92
CA ARG A 149 -18.67 0.07 -4.48
C ARG A 149 -18.58 1.53 -4.08
N GLU A 150 -19.54 1.95 -3.24
CA GLU A 150 -19.58 3.30 -2.66
C GLU A 150 -18.42 3.54 -1.68
N GLU A 151 -17.96 2.51 -0.99
CA GLU A 151 -16.87 2.59 -0.02
C GLU A 151 -15.57 3.05 -0.67
N ASP A 152 -15.28 2.58 -1.90
CA ASP A 152 -14.08 3.02 -2.63
C ASP A 152 -14.18 4.49 -3.02
N LEU A 153 -15.36 4.98 -3.39
CA LEU A 153 -15.59 6.41 -3.63
C LEU A 153 -15.37 7.22 -2.35
N LYS A 154 -15.91 6.77 -1.21
CA LYS A 154 -15.72 7.43 0.09
C LYS A 154 -14.25 7.48 0.51
N LEU A 155 -13.45 6.47 0.16
CA LEU A 155 -12.01 6.50 0.37
C LEU A 155 -11.36 7.69 -0.36
N PHE A 156 -11.67 7.88 -1.65
CA PHE A 156 -11.13 9.01 -2.42
C PHE A 156 -11.66 10.35 -1.93
N GLU A 157 -12.92 10.44 -1.49
CA GLU A 157 -13.47 11.64 -0.86
C GLU A 157 -12.71 12.00 0.42
N TYR A 158 -12.40 11.01 1.25
CA TYR A 158 -11.57 11.20 2.45
C TYR A 158 -10.16 11.71 2.08
N VAL A 159 -9.51 11.08 1.11
CA VAL A 159 -8.17 11.46 0.66
C VAL A 159 -8.12 12.91 0.18
N VAL A 160 -9.14 13.36 -0.54
CA VAL A 160 -9.19 14.71 -1.11
C VAL A 160 -9.53 15.78 -0.07
N ASN A 161 -10.40 15.47 0.89
CA ASN A 161 -10.98 16.46 1.78
C ASN A 161 -10.39 16.46 3.19
N GLU A 162 -9.84 15.34 3.66
CA GLU A 162 -9.50 15.16 5.07
C GLU A 162 -8.06 14.68 5.32
N LEU A 163 -7.42 13.97 4.36
CA LEU A 163 -6.05 13.43 4.52
C LEU A 163 -4.96 14.53 4.61
#